data_245ffee30dfee0565313f39897eaa26c
#
_entry.id   245ffee30dfee0565313f39897eaa26c
#
_cell.length_a   1.000
_cell.length_b   1.000
_cell.length_c   1.000
_cell.angle_alpha   90.00
_cell.angle_beta   90.00
_cell.angle_gamma   90.00
#
_symmetry.space_group_name_H-M   'P 1'
#
loop_
_entity.id
_entity.type
_entity.pdbx_description
1 polymer ?
#
loop_
_entity_poly.entity_id
_entity_poly.type
_entity_poly.pdbx_seq_one_letter_code
_entity_poly.pdbx_strand_id
1 'polypeptide(L)'
;MVTVAQANPATTACFFSPGGSLPAGCGGPTIQVERLGKTYRVADKQPGLAGTVRHFVRRRTRDVHAVRDVSFQIQPGEMVGFLGANGAGKTTTLKMLCGLIHPSAGRIEVAGYVPQRRQEAFLRRITLVMGQKQQLIWDLPPLDSLRVNAAIYGLGDAVARRRISQLAEMLELEEELTRPVRKLSLGQRMKAELLAALLHEPAVLFLDEPTLGLDVNAQARVRSFLADYNRRTGATVLLTSHYMADITALCPRVLLIHEGALFHDGPLDALAARLAPCRLVRLELGDPLPADAFAAFGEVEVCDGRAVQLLVPRARLTEVVGQLLARFEVRDLEVSDPPIEELIGGLFRQGGL
;
A
#
# COMPACT_ATOMS: atom_id res chain seq x y z
N MET A 1 -20.68 -40.39 38.81
CA MET A 1 -19.23 -40.11 38.89
C MET A 1 -18.76 -39.66 37.51
N VAL A 2 -18.65 -38.36 37.30
CA VAL A 2 -18.17 -37.75 36.06
C VAL A 2 -16.84 -37.13 36.41
N THR A 3 -15.78 -37.64 35.80
CA THR A 3 -14.40 -37.21 36.04
C THR A 3 -14.16 -35.88 35.32
N VAL A 4 -13.95 -34.80 36.10
CA VAL A 4 -13.55 -33.49 35.60
C VAL A 4 -12.06 -33.55 35.21
N ALA A 5 -11.74 -33.38 33.95
CA ALA A 5 -10.39 -33.26 33.46
C ALA A 5 -9.80 -31.91 33.93
N GLN A 6 -8.70 -31.97 34.65
CA GLN A 6 -7.94 -30.81 35.10
C GLN A 6 -7.30 -30.09 33.90
N ALA A 7 -7.63 -28.82 33.75
CA ALA A 7 -7.00 -27.92 32.77
C ALA A 7 -5.60 -27.55 33.23
N ASN A 8 -4.64 -27.62 32.33
CA ASN A 8 -3.22 -27.29 32.50
C ASN A 8 -3.05 -25.78 32.75
N PRO A 9 -2.38 -25.34 33.83
CA PRO A 9 -2.29 -23.93 34.25
C PRO A 9 -1.29 -23.06 33.43
N ALA A 10 -0.73 -23.55 32.34
CA ALA A 10 0.27 -22.83 31.56
C ALA A 10 -0.31 -21.92 30.44
N THR A 11 -1.62 -21.80 30.31
CA THR A 11 -2.27 -21.01 29.22
C THR A 11 -2.99 -19.75 29.72
N THR A 12 -2.75 -19.34 30.98
CA THR A 12 -3.39 -18.18 31.55
C THR A 12 -2.37 -17.13 31.94
N ALA A 13 -2.08 -16.19 31.07
CA ALA A 13 -1.67 -14.80 31.36
C ALA A 13 -1.19 -14.06 30.10
N CYS A 14 -2.08 -13.84 29.13
CA CYS A 14 -1.93 -12.71 28.22
C CYS A 14 -3.20 -11.88 28.32
N PHE A 15 -3.44 -11.31 29.49
CA PHE A 15 -4.51 -10.33 29.68
C PHE A 15 -4.06 -8.96 29.21
N PHE A 16 -4.84 -8.42 28.31
CA PHE A 16 -4.89 -7.08 27.77
C PHE A 16 -4.28 -5.98 28.63
N SER A 17 -3.20 -5.35 28.18
CA SER A 17 -2.95 -3.92 28.41
C SER A 17 -3.84 -3.11 27.48
N PRO A 18 -4.47 -2.02 27.93
CA PRO A 18 -5.22 -1.11 27.06
C PRO A 18 -4.25 -0.25 26.25
N GLY A 19 -3.91 -0.73 25.10
CA GLY A 19 -3.01 -0.16 24.12
C GLY A 19 -2.53 -1.31 23.23
N GLY A 20 -3.08 -1.40 22.01
CA GLY A 20 -2.95 -2.55 21.12
C GLY A 20 -1.56 -2.88 20.57
N SER A 21 -0.48 -2.61 21.29
CA SER A 21 0.85 -3.12 20.97
C SER A 21 0.86 -4.64 21.13
N LEU A 22 1.42 -5.34 20.15
CA LEU A 22 1.80 -6.75 20.30
C LEU A 22 2.63 -6.89 21.59
N PRO A 23 2.39 -7.91 22.43
CA PRO A 23 3.22 -8.12 23.61
C PRO A 23 4.68 -8.23 23.14
N ALA A 24 5.54 -7.41 23.71
CA ALA A 24 6.98 -7.47 23.51
C ALA A 24 7.46 -8.85 24.02
N GLY A 25 7.53 -9.83 23.12
CA GLY A 25 7.88 -11.21 23.51
C GLY A 25 7.64 -12.28 22.45
N CYS A 26 6.82 -12.01 21.42
CA CYS A 26 6.70 -12.92 20.28
C CYS A 26 7.67 -12.47 19.18
N GLY A 27 8.89 -12.98 19.17
CA GLY A 27 9.97 -12.63 18.24
C GLY A 27 9.77 -13.10 16.79
N GLY A 28 8.52 -13.14 16.28
CA GLY A 28 8.18 -13.52 14.92
C GLY A 28 7.55 -12.39 14.11
N PRO A 29 7.48 -12.54 12.78
CA PRO A 29 6.86 -11.55 11.89
C PRO A 29 5.37 -11.39 12.20
N THR A 30 4.85 -10.15 12.06
CA THR A 30 3.42 -9.88 12.21
C THR A 30 2.61 -10.41 11.03
N ILE A 31 3.18 -10.42 9.82
CA ILE A 31 2.58 -11.01 8.63
C ILE A 31 3.58 -12.00 8.04
N GLN A 32 3.15 -13.23 7.86
CA GLN A 32 3.93 -14.28 7.19
C GLN A 32 3.13 -14.88 6.06
N VAL A 33 3.73 -14.91 4.88
CA VAL A 33 3.14 -15.42 3.65
C VAL A 33 4.12 -16.40 3.01
N GLU A 34 3.66 -17.63 2.75
CA GLU A 34 4.47 -18.69 2.19
C GLU A 34 3.79 -19.29 0.96
N ARG A 35 4.46 -19.16 -0.20
CA ARG A 35 4.04 -19.71 -1.50
C ARG A 35 2.57 -19.47 -1.82
N LEU A 36 2.11 -18.24 -1.56
CA LEU A 36 0.72 -17.84 -1.74
C LEU A 36 0.32 -17.87 -3.20
N GLY A 37 -0.77 -18.58 -3.49
CA GLY A 37 -1.35 -18.65 -4.83
C GLY A 37 -2.85 -18.41 -4.82
N LYS A 38 -3.35 -17.70 -5.84
CA LYS A 38 -4.78 -17.54 -6.09
C LYS A 38 -5.12 -17.70 -7.56
N THR A 39 -5.93 -18.70 -7.85
CA THR A 39 -6.48 -18.96 -9.19
C THR A 39 -7.99 -18.77 -9.18
N TYR A 40 -8.49 -18.00 -10.13
CA TYR A 40 -9.92 -17.84 -10.37
C TYR A 40 -10.32 -18.61 -11.63
N ARG A 41 -11.41 -19.34 -11.55
CA ARG A 41 -12.05 -19.94 -12.72
C ARG A 41 -13.06 -18.97 -13.29
N VAL A 42 -12.74 -18.39 -14.43
CA VAL A 42 -13.60 -17.41 -15.11
C VAL A 42 -14.25 -18.09 -16.30
N ALA A 43 -15.57 -17.87 -16.46
CA ALA A 43 -16.29 -18.39 -17.61
C ALA A 43 -15.84 -17.65 -18.89
N ASP A 44 -15.40 -18.42 -19.89
CA ASP A 44 -15.02 -17.89 -21.20
C ASP A 44 -16.30 -17.71 -22.06
N LYS A 45 -16.89 -16.49 -21.97
CA LYS A 45 -18.08 -16.13 -22.71
C LYS A 45 -17.69 -15.49 -24.03
N GLN A 46 -17.99 -16.17 -25.14
CA GLN A 46 -17.92 -15.52 -26.45
C GLN A 46 -19.06 -14.48 -26.60
N PRO A 47 -18.81 -13.29 -27.15
CA PRO A 47 -19.82 -12.28 -27.36
C PRO A 47 -20.88 -12.75 -28.38
N GLY A 48 -22.15 -12.41 -28.14
CA GLY A 48 -23.28 -12.70 -29.01
C GLY A 48 -24.26 -13.77 -28.52
N LEU A 49 -25.48 -13.76 -29.05
CA LEU A 49 -26.55 -14.68 -28.66
C LEU A 49 -26.18 -16.17 -28.86
N ALA A 50 -25.48 -16.49 -29.95
CA ALA A 50 -24.98 -17.85 -30.22
C ALA A 50 -23.93 -18.28 -29.21
N GLY A 51 -23.07 -17.35 -28.70
CA GLY A 51 -22.11 -17.58 -27.63
C GLY A 51 -22.79 -17.90 -26.31
N THR A 52 -23.90 -17.23 -26.02
CA THR A 52 -24.68 -17.45 -24.78
C THR A 52 -25.33 -18.84 -24.78
N VAL A 53 -25.94 -19.28 -25.87
CA VAL A 53 -26.56 -20.62 -26.01
C VAL A 53 -25.47 -21.73 -25.92
N ARG A 54 -24.33 -21.53 -26.61
CA ARG A 54 -23.19 -22.47 -26.55
C ARG A 54 -22.60 -22.59 -25.12
N HIS A 55 -22.56 -21.49 -24.38
CA HIS A 55 -22.10 -21.47 -23.00
C HIS A 55 -23.01 -22.26 -22.04
N PHE A 56 -24.32 -22.29 -22.30
CA PHE A 56 -25.29 -23.07 -21.53
C PHE A 56 -25.08 -24.58 -21.70
N VAL A 57 -24.66 -25.01 -22.90
CA VAL A 57 -24.44 -26.43 -23.24
C VAL A 57 -23.01 -26.87 -22.89
N ARG A 58 -22.01 -25.99 -23.04
CA ARG A 58 -20.60 -26.32 -22.82
C ARG A 58 -19.89 -25.17 -22.11
N ARG A 59 -19.89 -25.19 -20.78
CA ARG A 59 -19.16 -24.21 -19.96
C ARG A 59 -17.66 -24.35 -20.16
N ARG A 60 -17.07 -23.49 -21.00
CA ARG A 60 -15.62 -23.34 -21.04
C ARG A 60 -15.21 -22.38 -19.92
N THR A 61 -14.30 -22.83 -19.07
CA THR A 61 -13.69 -21.99 -18.03
C THR A 61 -12.22 -21.80 -18.35
N ARG A 62 -11.72 -20.58 -18.11
CA ARG A 62 -10.30 -20.26 -18.17
C ARG A 62 -9.81 -20.00 -16.75
N ASP A 63 -8.67 -20.59 -16.40
CA ASP A 63 -8.01 -20.30 -15.13
C ASP A 63 -7.20 -19.00 -15.26
N VAL A 64 -7.46 -18.07 -14.34
CA VAL A 64 -6.75 -16.78 -14.21
C VAL A 64 -5.96 -16.83 -12.91
N HIS A 65 -4.64 -16.88 -13.04
CA HIS A 65 -3.72 -16.88 -11.90
C HIS A 65 -3.50 -15.45 -11.43
N ALA A 66 -4.26 -15.00 -10.44
CA ALA A 66 -4.16 -13.64 -9.91
C ALA A 66 -2.97 -13.45 -8.96
N VAL A 67 -2.52 -14.52 -8.29
CA VAL A 67 -1.34 -14.53 -7.42
C VAL A 67 -0.62 -15.87 -7.62
N ARG A 68 0.72 -15.82 -7.77
CA ARG A 68 1.56 -16.97 -8.11
C ARG A 68 2.77 -17.03 -7.17
N ASP A 69 2.80 -18.01 -6.29
CA ASP A 69 3.95 -18.37 -5.44
C ASP A 69 4.59 -17.17 -4.69
N VAL A 70 3.76 -16.29 -4.15
CA VAL A 70 4.22 -15.09 -3.43
C VAL A 70 4.59 -15.46 -2.00
N SER A 71 5.82 -15.10 -1.58
CA SER A 71 6.33 -15.32 -0.22
C SER A 71 6.99 -14.04 0.30
N PHE A 72 6.62 -13.59 1.49
CA PHE A 72 7.22 -12.46 2.19
C PHE A 72 6.88 -12.47 3.69
N GLN A 73 7.62 -11.68 4.46
CA GLN A 73 7.36 -11.48 5.89
C GLN A 73 7.40 -9.98 6.21
N ILE A 74 6.54 -9.51 7.11
CA ILE A 74 6.54 -8.13 7.61
C ILE A 74 6.68 -8.17 9.13
N GLN A 75 7.63 -7.37 9.63
CA GLN A 75 7.92 -7.32 11.06
C GLN A 75 6.92 -6.42 11.80
N PRO A 76 6.79 -6.58 13.14
CA PRO A 76 5.96 -5.69 13.96
C PRO A 76 6.36 -4.22 13.77
N GLY A 77 5.37 -3.35 13.56
CA GLY A 77 5.57 -1.91 13.40
C GLY A 77 6.11 -1.44 12.04
N GLU A 78 6.46 -2.36 11.13
CA GLU A 78 6.89 -1.97 9.77
C GLU A 78 5.77 -1.27 8.99
N MET A 79 6.16 -0.25 8.21
CA MET A 79 5.33 0.31 7.13
C MET A 79 5.89 -0.14 5.79
N VAL A 80 5.12 -0.94 5.06
CA VAL A 80 5.55 -1.56 3.81
C VAL A 80 4.64 -1.13 2.68
N GLY A 81 5.25 -0.64 1.58
CA GLY A 81 4.55 -0.32 0.35
C GLY A 81 4.31 -1.58 -0.49
N PHE A 82 3.11 -1.77 -1.00
CA PHE A 82 2.76 -2.88 -1.88
C PHE A 82 2.46 -2.37 -3.28
N LEU A 83 3.44 -2.43 -4.15
CA LEU A 83 3.45 -1.84 -5.49
C LEU A 83 3.12 -2.87 -6.58
N GLY A 84 2.66 -2.39 -7.71
CA GLY A 84 2.37 -3.23 -8.88
C GLY A 84 1.35 -2.58 -9.81
N ALA A 85 1.30 -3.02 -11.06
CA ALA A 85 0.30 -2.56 -12.03
C ALA A 85 -1.14 -2.90 -11.61
N ASN A 86 -2.12 -2.29 -12.28
CA ASN A 86 -3.51 -2.68 -12.14
C ASN A 86 -3.68 -4.14 -12.61
N GLY A 87 -4.35 -4.95 -11.77
CA GLY A 87 -4.50 -6.38 -12.05
C GLY A 87 -3.30 -7.25 -11.63
N ALA A 88 -2.20 -6.68 -11.11
CA ALA A 88 -1.03 -7.45 -10.67
C ALA A 88 -1.28 -8.37 -9.46
N GLY A 89 -2.44 -8.25 -8.79
CA GLY A 89 -2.81 -9.12 -7.66
C GLY A 89 -2.81 -8.44 -6.29
N LYS A 90 -2.49 -7.13 -6.18
CA LYS A 90 -2.42 -6.37 -4.92
C LYS A 90 -3.67 -6.52 -4.04
N THR A 91 -4.81 -6.04 -4.53
CA THR A 91 -6.09 -6.11 -3.79
C THR A 91 -6.51 -7.55 -3.49
N THR A 92 -6.20 -8.51 -4.39
CA THR A 92 -6.46 -9.94 -4.14
C THR A 92 -5.63 -10.45 -2.97
N THR A 93 -4.36 -10.08 -2.91
CA THR A 93 -3.46 -10.43 -1.80
C THR A 93 -3.95 -9.80 -0.49
N LEU A 94 -4.27 -8.50 -0.46
CA LEU A 94 -4.83 -7.84 0.74
C LEU A 94 -6.12 -8.54 1.23
N LYS A 95 -7.01 -8.90 0.32
CA LYS A 95 -8.24 -9.63 0.67
C LYS A 95 -7.96 -11.02 1.25
N MET A 96 -6.91 -11.70 0.81
CA MET A 96 -6.50 -12.98 1.40
C MET A 96 -5.90 -12.79 2.80
N LEU A 97 -5.08 -11.74 2.99
CA LEU A 97 -4.50 -11.39 4.30
C LEU A 97 -5.56 -11.00 5.34
N CYS A 98 -6.68 -10.41 4.90
CA CYS A 98 -7.82 -10.08 5.76
C CYS A 98 -8.82 -11.24 5.94
N GLY A 99 -8.59 -12.40 5.33
CA GLY A 99 -9.53 -13.53 5.39
C GLY A 99 -10.85 -13.32 4.64
N LEU A 100 -10.90 -12.38 3.68
CA LEU A 100 -12.07 -12.14 2.82
C LEU A 100 -12.11 -13.11 1.63
N ILE A 101 -10.96 -13.61 1.21
CA ILE A 101 -10.80 -14.58 0.11
C ILE A 101 -9.90 -15.71 0.58
N HIS A 102 -10.28 -16.95 0.25
CA HIS A 102 -9.43 -18.11 0.52
C HIS A 102 -8.32 -18.21 -0.55
N PRO A 103 -7.05 -18.46 -0.17
CA PRO A 103 -6.01 -18.81 -1.11
C PRO A 103 -6.32 -20.12 -1.81
N SER A 104 -5.79 -20.29 -3.02
CA SER A 104 -5.84 -21.58 -3.75
C SER A 104 -4.64 -22.46 -3.39
N ALA A 105 -3.54 -21.87 -2.95
CA ALA A 105 -2.32 -22.55 -2.49
C ALA A 105 -1.56 -21.66 -1.50
N GLY A 106 -0.64 -22.26 -0.73
CA GLY A 106 0.23 -21.58 0.21
C GLY A 106 -0.39 -21.38 1.58
N ARG A 107 0.34 -20.64 2.43
CA ARG A 107 -0.02 -20.39 3.83
C ARG A 107 0.05 -18.92 4.16
N ILE A 108 -0.85 -18.46 5.01
CA ILE A 108 -0.88 -17.09 5.53
C ILE A 108 -1.05 -17.15 7.04
N GLU A 109 -0.26 -16.33 7.73
CA GLU A 109 -0.43 -16.01 9.13
C GLU A 109 -0.36 -14.49 9.32
N VAL A 110 -1.31 -13.91 10.05
CA VAL A 110 -1.37 -12.47 10.36
C VAL A 110 -1.65 -12.30 11.85
N ALA A 111 -0.80 -11.57 12.54
CA ALA A 111 -0.88 -11.35 13.99
C ALA A 111 -1.03 -12.64 14.83
N GLY A 112 -0.41 -13.75 14.35
CA GLY A 112 -0.49 -15.08 14.99
C GLY A 112 -1.76 -15.88 14.65
N TYR A 113 -2.55 -15.44 13.66
CA TYR A 113 -3.79 -16.11 13.27
C TYR A 113 -3.79 -16.50 11.78
N VAL A 114 -4.52 -17.57 11.47
CA VAL A 114 -4.84 -17.95 10.09
C VAL A 114 -6.08 -17.14 9.65
N PRO A 115 -5.95 -16.18 8.72
CA PRO A 115 -7.02 -15.22 8.39
C PRO A 115 -8.32 -15.89 7.94
N GLN A 116 -8.25 -17.01 7.25
CA GLN A 116 -9.41 -17.73 6.70
C GLN A 116 -10.32 -18.31 7.78
N ARG A 117 -9.82 -18.48 9.00
CA ARG A 117 -10.62 -18.94 10.15
C ARG A 117 -11.51 -17.83 10.70
N ARG A 118 -11.26 -16.56 10.36
CA ARG A 118 -12.05 -15.38 10.74
C ARG A 118 -12.41 -15.34 12.23
N GLN A 119 -11.48 -15.72 13.08
CA GLN A 119 -11.66 -15.70 14.53
C GLN A 119 -11.91 -14.26 14.99
N GLU A 120 -12.81 -14.05 15.95
CA GLU A 120 -13.13 -12.71 16.47
C GLU A 120 -11.89 -11.98 16.99
N ALA A 121 -11.01 -12.68 17.70
CA ALA A 121 -9.75 -12.13 18.19
C ALA A 121 -8.83 -11.65 17.05
N PHE A 122 -8.85 -12.30 15.89
CA PHE A 122 -8.15 -11.86 14.68
C PHE A 122 -8.81 -10.60 14.10
N LEU A 123 -10.14 -10.61 13.91
CA LEU A 123 -10.87 -9.50 13.32
C LEU A 123 -10.74 -8.21 14.14
N ARG A 124 -10.59 -8.31 15.45
CA ARG A 124 -10.34 -7.17 16.34
C ARG A 124 -8.91 -6.61 16.23
N ARG A 125 -7.97 -7.35 15.67
CA ARG A 125 -6.56 -6.94 15.53
C ARG A 125 -6.21 -6.34 14.18
N ILE A 126 -7.08 -6.44 13.21
CA ILE A 126 -6.83 -5.96 11.87
C ILE A 126 -7.86 -4.91 11.45
N THR A 127 -7.47 -4.08 10.50
CA THR A 127 -8.40 -3.25 9.74
C THR A 127 -8.04 -3.28 8.26
N LEU A 128 -9.07 -3.13 7.40
CA LEU A 128 -8.91 -2.94 5.96
C LEU A 128 -9.64 -1.69 5.54
N VAL A 129 -8.90 -0.68 5.11
CA VAL A 129 -9.43 0.53 4.49
C VAL A 129 -9.28 0.41 2.97
N MET A 130 -10.38 0.62 2.24
CA MET A 130 -10.39 0.63 0.78
C MET A 130 -10.93 1.98 0.31
N GLY A 131 -10.16 2.72 -0.46
CA GLY A 131 -10.48 4.09 -0.88
C GLY A 131 -11.85 4.27 -1.55
N GLN A 132 -12.42 3.19 -2.09
CA GLN A 132 -13.73 3.21 -2.77
C GLN A 132 -14.87 2.61 -1.92
N LYS A 133 -14.61 2.09 -0.73
CA LYS A 133 -15.63 1.48 0.13
C LYS A 133 -15.84 2.30 1.40
N GLN A 134 -17.08 2.55 1.73
CA GLN A 134 -17.50 3.34 2.87
C GLN A 134 -17.89 2.43 4.03
N GLN A 135 -17.43 2.79 5.25
CA GLN A 135 -17.81 2.19 6.51
C GLN A 135 -18.81 3.08 7.27
N LEU A 136 -18.81 4.38 6.95
CA LEU A 136 -19.68 5.37 7.57
C LEU A 136 -21.08 5.35 6.93
N ILE A 137 -22.08 5.58 7.73
CA ILE A 137 -23.48 5.67 7.28
C ILE A 137 -23.70 7.03 6.62
N TRP A 138 -24.09 7.02 5.33
CA TRP A 138 -24.16 8.19 4.45
C TRP A 138 -24.98 9.37 4.96
N ASP A 139 -26.15 9.06 5.57
CA ASP A 139 -27.09 10.06 6.04
C ASP A 139 -26.86 10.51 7.50
N LEU A 140 -25.97 9.85 8.22
CA LEU A 140 -25.65 10.16 9.61
C LEU A 140 -24.36 10.98 9.73
N PRO A 141 -24.20 11.75 10.83
CA PRO A 141 -22.91 12.30 11.19
C PRO A 141 -21.86 11.19 11.45
N PRO A 142 -20.56 11.43 11.14
CA PRO A 142 -19.50 10.49 11.49
C PRO A 142 -19.54 10.04 12.95
N LEU A 143 -19.82 10.96 13.88
CA LEU A 143 -19.87 10.66 15.32
C LEU A 143 -20.82 9.51 15.65
N ASP A 144 -21.98 9.45 14.99
CA ASP A 144 -22.97 8.39 15.26
C ASP A 144 -22.49 7.05 14.71
N SER A 145 -21.91 7.04 13.50
CA SER A 145 -21.28 5.84 12.94
C SER A 145 -20.11 5.35 13.80
N LEU A 146 -19.32 6.26 14.36
CA LEU A 146 -18.20 5.93 15.27
C LEU A 146 -18.69 5.32 16.58
N ARG A 147 -19.81 5.79 17.13
CA ARG A 147 -20.44 5.18 18.32
C ARG A 147 -20.91 3.76 18.04
N VAL A 148 -21.50 3.53 16.87
CA VAL A 148 -21.90 2.18 16.44
C VAL A 148 -20.67 1.28 16.32
N ASN A 149 -19.59 1.76 15.68
CA ASN A 149 -18.35 1.00 15.57
C ASN A 149 -17.73 0.71 16.95
N ALA A 150 -17.72 1.68 17.86
CA ALA A 150 -17.26 1.48 19.24
C ALA A 150 -18.03 0.34 19.94
N ALA A 151 -19.36 0.31 19.78
CA ALA A 151 -20.20 -0.76 20.32
C ALA A 151 -19.90 -2.13 19.70
N ILE A 152 -19.70 -2.19 18.37
CA ILE A 152 -19.34 -3.43 17.64
C ILE A 152 -18.00 -3.99 18.17
N TYR A 153 -17.02 -3.12 18.42
CA TYR A 153 -15.72 -3.53 18.95
C TYR A 153 -15.71 -3.69 20.48
N GLY A 154 -16.81 -3.44 21.17
CA GLY A 154 -16.94 -3.59 22.61
C GLY A 154 -16.15 -2.55 23.42
N LEU A 155 -15.97 -1.35 22.85
CA LEU A 155 -15.28 -0.25 23.54
C LEU A 155 -16.22 0.41 24.54
N GLY A 156 -15.76 0.58 25.78
CA GLY A 156 -16.53 1.35 26.77
C GLY A 156 -16.64 2.84 26.38
N ASP A 157 -17.75 3.49 26.74
CA ASP A 157 -18.06 4.87 26.32
C ASP A 157 -16.97 5.90 26.61
N ALA A 158 -16.31 5.80 27.76
CA ALA A 158 -15.22 6.71 28.12
C ALA A 158 -14.00 6.53 27.21
N VAL A 159 -13.67 5.28 26.87
CA VAL A 159 -12.56 4.95 25.96
C VAL A 159 -12.89 5.41 24.54
N ALA A 160 -14.11 5.10 24.07
CA ALA A 160 -14.56 5.50 22.74
C ALA A 160 -14.51 7.04 22.56
N ARG A 161 -15.08 7.79 23.50
CA ARG A 161 -15.04 9.27 23.47
C ARG A 161 -13.60 9.81 23.42
N ARG A 162 -12.71 9.31 24.28
CA ARG A 162 -11.32 9.74 24.30
C ARG A 162 -10.63 9.47 22.97
N ARG A 163 -10.77 8.26 22.40
CA ARG A 163 -10.16 7.89 21.12
C ARG A 163 -10.70 8.69 19.95
N ILE A 164 -12.02 8.89 19.91
CA ILE A 164 -12.67 9.73 18.90
C ILE A 164 -12.09 11.15 18.95
N SER A 165 -12.00 11.75 20.14
CA SER A 165 -11.43 13.11 20.29
C SER A 165 -9.97 13.17 19.83
N GLN A 166 -9.12 12.22 20.27
CA GLN A 166 -7.71 12.17 19.89
C GLN A 166 -7.49 11.99 18.39
N LEU A 167 -8.22 11.05 17.78
CA LEU A 167 -8.10 10.81 16.34
C LEU A 167 -8.69 11.95 15.51
N ALA A 168 -9.79 12.59 15.98
CA ALA A 168 -10.37 13.75 15.32
C ALA A 168 -9.42 14.95 15.33
N GLU A 169 -8.78 15.22 16.46
CA GLU A 169 -7.73 16.25 16.58
C GLU A 169 -6.56 15.98 15.61
N MET A 170 -6.03 14.76 15.60
CA MET A 170 -4.93 14.36 14.68
C MET A 170 -5.30 14.50 13.20
N LEU A 171 -6.58 14.33 12.86
CA LEU A 171 -7.11 14.38 11.50
C LEU A 171 -7.69 15.76 11.15
N GLU A 172 -7.76 16.70 12.12
CA GLU A 172 -8.42 18.00 11.96
C GLU A 172 -9.87 17.82 11.47
N LEU A 173 -10.69 17.08 12.22
CA LEU A 173 -12.06 16.69 11.86
C LEU A 173 -13.09 17.04 12.93
N GLU A 174 -12.74 17.78 13.97
CA GLU A 174 -13.60 18.05 15.11
C GLU A 174 -14.94 18.69 14.69
N GLU A 175 -14.89 19.65 13.77
CA GLU A 175 -16.10 20.36 13.30
C GLU A 175 -16.99 19.48 12.40
N GLU A 176 -16.38 18.56 11.66
CA GLU A 176 -17.06 17.68 10.71
C GLU A 176 -17.78 16.51 11.36
N LEU A 177 -17.41 16.12 12.57
CA LEU A 177 -17.99 14.96 13.27
C LEU A 177 -19.51 15.04 13.44
N THR A 178 -20.08 16.23 13.46
CA THR A 178 -21.52 16.47 13.64
C THR A 178 -22.28 16.71 12.34
N ARG A 179 -21.59 16.82 11.20
CA ARG A 179 -22.20 17.01 9.88
C ARG A 179 -22.49 15.68 9.21
N PRO A 180 -23.64 15.47 8.53
CA PRO A 180 -23.89 14.24 7.78
C PRO A 180 -22.78 13.93 6.77
N VAL A 181 -22.38 12.64 6.67
CA VAL A 181 -21.27 12.17 5.79
C VAL A 181 -21.44 12.65 4.35
N ARG A 182 -22.68 12.68 3.83
CA ARG A 182 -23.00 13.17 2.48
C ARG A 182 -22.62 14.63 2.20
N LYS A 183 -22.46 15.45 3.25
CA LYS A 183 -22.08 16.86 3.15
C LYS A 183 -20.57 17.09 3.28
N LEU A 184 -19.81 16.07 3.57
CA LEU A 184 -18.37 16.14 3.67
C LEU A 184 -17.70 16.11 2.29
N SER A 185 -16.60 16.85 2.14
CA SER A 185 -15.71 16.71 0.98
C SER A 185 -15.13 15.30 0.92
N LEU A 186 -14.58 14.90 -0.24
CA LEU A 186 -13.95 13.59 -0.38
C LEU A 186 -12.80 13.40 0.63
N GLY A 187 -11.98 14.43 0.83
CA GLY A 187 -10.87 14.42 1.80
C GLY A 187 -11.36 14.29 3.25
N GLN A 188 -12.38 15.08 3.64
CA GLN A 188 -12.98 14.98 4.97
C GLN A 188 -13.61 13.62 5.22
N ARG A 189 -14.28 13.06 4.20
CA ARG A 189 -14.85 11.71 4.28
C ARG A 189 -13.77 10.65 4.47
N MET A 190 -12.68 10.70 3.68
CA MET A 190 -11.58 9.74 3.82
C MET A 190 -10.94 9.80 5.21
N LYS A 191 -10.72 11.00 5.75
CA LYS A 191 -10.24 11.19 7.12
C LYS A 191 -11.20 10.55 8.14
N ALA A 192 -12.52 10.75 7.98
CA ALA A 192 -13.51 10.15 8.86
C ALA A 192 -13.58 8.61 8.74
N GLU A 193 -13.39 8.06 7.53
CA GLU A 193 -13.24 6.61 7.30
C GLU A 193 -12.00 6.04 7.99
N LEU A 194 -10.86 6.75 7.93
CA LEU A 194 -9.64 6.39 8.66
C LEU A 194 -9.87 6.41 10.18
N LEU A 195 -10.56 7.46 10.69
CA LEU A 195 -10.91 7.52 12.10
C LEU A 195 -11.75 6.30 12.53
N ALA A 196 -12.78 5.95 11.74
CA ALA A 196 -13.62 4.78 12.00
C ALA A 196 -12.81 3.47 12.01
N ALA A 197 -11.91 3.33 11.04
CA ALA A 197 -11.06 2.14 10.88
C ALA A 197 -10.03 1.96 12.01
N LEU A 198 -9.59 3.07 12.64
CA LEU A 198 -8.55 3.06 13.67
C LEU A 198 -9.08 3.15 15.10
N LEU A 199 -10.39 3.34 15.29
CA LEU A 199 -11.02 3.53 16.58
C LEU A 199 -10.75 2.41 17.58
N HIS A 200 -10.63 1.18 17.10
CA HIS A 200 -10.39 -0.02 17.92
C HIS A 200 -8.89 -0.34 18.13
N GLU A 201 -7.98 0.54 17.63
CA GLU A 201 -6.50 0.40 17.70
C GLU A 201 -6.02 -0.97 17.15
N PRO A 202 -6.22 -1.23 15.86
CA PRO A 202 -5.76 -2.47 15.25
C PRO A 202 -4.24 -2.59 15.27
N ALA A 203 -3.71 -3.81 15.44
CA ALA A 203 -2.29 -4.09 15.36
C ALA A 203 -1.76 -4.11 13.92
N VAL A 204 -2.64 -4.39 12.94
CA VAL A 204 -2.30 -4.47 11.52
C VAL A 204 -3.29 -3.66 10.69
N LEU A 205 -2.76 -2.76 9.87
CA LEU A 205 -3.51 -1.93 8.94
C LEU A 205 -3.24 -2.37 7.50
N PHE A 206 -4.29 -2.71 6.79
CA PHE A 206 -4.27 -2.89 5.35
C PHE A 206 -4.95 -1.69 4.70
N LEU A 207 -4.18 -0.90 3.94
CA LEU A 207 -4.66 0.34 3.32
C LEU A 207 -4.59 0.18 1.80
N ASP A 208 -5.75 0.05 1.15
CA ASP A 208 -5.85 -0.09 -0.30
C ASP A 208 -6.22 1.25 -0.92
N GLU A 209 -5.22 1.99 -1.40
CA GLU A 209 -5.32 3.30 -2.04
C GLU A 209 -6.02 4.38 -1.16
N PRO A 210 -5.57 4.63 0.07
CA PRO A 210 -6.28 5.50 1.02
C PRO A 210 -6.27 6.98 0.63
N THR A 211 -5.45 7.39 -0.34
CA THR A 211 -5.32 8.78 -0.80
C THR A 211 -5.92 9.00 -2.19
N LEU A 212 -6.53 7.97 -2.79
CA LEU A 212 -7.07 8.04 -4.14
C LEU A 212 -8.17 9.10 -4.26
N GLY A 213 -8.00 10.01 -5.23
CA GLY A 213 -8.95 11.07 -5.53
C GLY A 213 -8.93 12.25 -4.55
N LEU A 214 -7.98 12.29 -3.61
CA LEU A 214 -7.77 13.42 -2.73
C LEU A 214 -6.91 14.49 -3.41
N ASP A 215 -7.13 15.75 -3.03
CA ASP A 215 -6.23 16.84 -3.40
C ASP A 215 -4.87 16.73 -2.67
N VAL A 216 -3.86 17.46 -3.16
CA VAL A 216 -2.47 17.38 -2.67
C VAL A 216 -2.36 17.67 -1.16
N ASN A 217 -3.14 18.63 -0.66
CA ASN A 217 -3.12 18.98 0.75
C ASN A 217 -3.75 17.88 1.62
N ALA A 218 -4.88 17.33 1.18
CA ALA A 218 -5.52 16.22 1.88
C ALA A 218 -4.64 14.95 1.87
N GLN A 219 -3.96 14.65 0.76
CA GLN A 219 -2.97 13.56 0.68
C GLN A 219 -1.83 13.77 1.68
N ALA A 220 -1.24 14.99 1.73
CA ALA A 220 -0.16 15.31 2.65
C ALA A 220 -0.58 15.12 4.12
N ARG A 221 -1.79 15.55 4.47
CA ARG A 221 -2.34 15.37 5.84
C ARG A 221 -2.55 13.90 6.19
N VAL A 222 -3.11 13.11 5.27
CA VAL A 222 -3.29 11.66 5.48
C VAL A 222 -1.94 10.98 5.66
N ARG A 223 -0.91 11.34 4.87
CA ARG A 223 0.46 10.82 5.04
C ARG A 223 1.02 11.15 6.42
N SER A 224 0.99 12.41 6.82
CA SER A 224 1.48 12.84 8.14
C SER A 224 0.77 12.09 9.27
N PHE A 225 -0.56 12.00 9.18
CA PHE A 225 -1.38 11.27 10.14
C PHE A 225 -0.98 9.78 10.23
N LEU A 226 -0.83 9.07 9.12
CA LEU A 226 -0.46 7.66 9.12
C LEU A 226 0.95 7.42 9.70
N ALA A 227 1.91 8.30 9.38
CA ALA A 227 3.25 8.26 9.97
C ALA A 227 3.21 8.46 11.48
N ASP A 228 2.45 9.44 11.95
CA ASP A 228 2.30 9.73 13.37
C ASP A 228 1.58 8.62 14.13
N TYR A 229 0.52 8.07 13.52
CA TYR A 229 -0.21 6.95 14.08
C TYR A 229 0.69 5.71 14.24
N ASN A 230 1.43 5.33 13.19
CA ASN A 230 2.37 4.19 13.26
C ASN A 230 3.43 4.40 14.35
N ARG A 231 4.04 5.60 14.44
CA ARG A 231 5.04 5.94 15.48
C ARG A 231 4.47 5.84 16.90
N ARG A 232 3.22 6.25 17.12
CA ARG A 232 2.57 6.25 18.44
C ARG A 232 2.11 4.87 18.87
N THR A 233 1.60 4.07 17.94
CA THR A 233 0.94 2.79 18.25
C THR A 233 1.81 1.57 17.97
N GLY A 234 2.83 1.70 17.12
CA GLY A 234 3.62 0.56 16.63
C GLY A 234 2.81 -0.38 15.72
N ALA A 235 1.69 0.07 15.15
CA ALA A 235 0.87 -0.74 14.26
C ALA A 235 1.61 -1.05 12.96
N THR A 236 1.54 -2.31 12.51
CA THR A 236 2.12 -2.74 11.23
C THR A 236 1.20 -2.30 10.08
N VAL A 237 1.78 -1.71 9.03
CA VAL A 237 1.01 -1.15 7.91
C VAL A 237 1.45 -1.77 6.58
N LEU A 238 0.50 -2.30 5.82
CA LEU A 238 0.69 -2.67 4.42
C LEU A 238 -0.17 -1.75 3.55
N LEU A 239 0.51 -0.87 2.79
CA LEU A 239 -0.10 0.22 2.02
C LEU A 239 0.03 -0.02 0.52
N THR A 240 -1.08 0.03 -0.22
CA THR A 240 -1.03 0.21 -1.68
C THR A 240 -1.29 1.67 -2.01
N SER A 241 -0.57 2.22 -2.97
CA SER A 241 -0.85 3.53 -3.53
C SER A 241 -0.46 3.59 -5.01
N HIS A 242 -1.21 4.38 -5.77
CA HIS A 242 -0.82 4.80 -7.13
C HIS A 242 0.07 6.06 -7.11
N TYR A 243 0.12 6.76 -5.98
CA TYR A 243 0.95 7.95 -5.80
C TYR A 243 2.26 7.55 -5.14
N MET A 244 3.36 7.66 -5.89
CA MET A 244 4.69 7.33 -5.34
C MET A 244 5.07 8.23 -4.16
N ALA A 245 4.57 9.46 -4.13
CA ALA A 245 4.77 10.36 -2.98
C ALA A 245 4.29 9.76 -1.65
N ASP A 246 3.24 8.92 -1.65
CA ASP A 246 2.79 8.22 -0.45
C ASP A 246 3.78 7.13 -0.04
N ILE A 247 4.26 6.38 -1.02
CA ILE A 247 5.22 5.28 -0.81
C ILE A 247 6.55 5.82 -0.32
N THR A 248 7.09 6.84 -1.00
CA THR A 248 8.38 7.47 -0.63
C THR A 248 8.34 8.09 0.76
N ALA A 249 7.21 8.73 1.12
CA ALA A 249 7.08 9.39 2.42
C ALA A 249 6.83 8.42 3.59
N LEU A 250 6.21 7.26 3.34
CA LEU A 250 5.73 6.37 4.40
C LEU A 250 6.46 5.04 4.47
N CYS A 251 6.95 4.52 3.35
CA CYS A 251 7.37 3.12 3.24
C CYS A 251 8.87 2.99 2.93
N PRO A 252 9.73 2.75 3.93
CA PRO A 252 11.15 2.51 3.68
C PRO A 252 11.42 1.20 2.94
N ARG A 253 10.48 0.25 2.98
CA ARG A 253 10.53 -1.03 2.29
C ARG A 253 9.31 -1.19 1.39
N VAL A 254 9.53 -1.81 0.24
CA VAL A 254 8.48 -2.07 -0.74
C VAL A 254 8.49 -3.52 -1.22
N LEU A 255 7.28 -4.04 -1.45
CA LEU A 255 7.02 -5.29 -2.14
C LEU A 255 6.48 -4.92 -3.53
N LEU A 256 7.18 -5.27 -4.59
CA LEU A 256 6.71 -5.07 -5.96
C LEU A 256 6.19 -6.38 -6.54
N ILE A 257 4.90 -6.40 -6.87
CA ILE A 257 4.25 -7.54 -7.53
C ILE A 257 4.03 -7.25 -9.01
N HIS A 258 4.44 -8.19 -9.85
CA HIS A 258 4.23 -8.13 -11.29
C HIS A 258 3.64 -9.45 -11.79
N GLU A 259 2.55 -9.39 -12.58
CA GLU A 259 1.83 -10.56 -13.10
C GLU A 259 1.51 -11.65 -12.05
N GLY A 260 1.20 -11.23 -10.84
CA GLY A 260 0.89 -12.14 -9.73
C GLY A 260 2.09 -12.72 -8.99
N ALA A 261 3.32 -12.43 -9.40
CA ALA A 261 4.54 -12.89 -8.74
C ALA A 261 5.28 -11.74 -8.03
N LEU A 262 6.00 -12.04 -6.95
CA LEU A 262 6.82 -11.06 -6.24
C LEU A 262 8.12 -10.82 -7.02
N PHE A 263 8.31 -9.57 -7.49
CA PHE A 263 9.47 -9.16 -8.26
C PHE A 263 10.59 -8.58 -7.37
N HIS A 264 10.21 -7.83 -6.34
CA HIS A 264 11.14 -7.19 -5.40
C HIS A 264 10.56 -7.19 -4.00
N ASP A 265 11.43 -7.40 -3.02
CA ASP A 265 11.18 -7.26 -1.59
C ASP A 265 12.42 -6.61 -0.96
N GLY A 266 12.31 -5.36 -0.54
CA GLY A 266 13.44 -4.63 0.02
C GLY A 266 13.26 -3.12 0.04
N PRO A 267 14.35 -2.38 0.37
CA PRO A 267 14.34 -0.92 0.37
C PRO A 267 13.94 -0.33 -0.98
N LEU A 268 13.22 0.80 -0.92
CA LEU A 268 12.79 1.52 -2.13
C LEU A 268 13.98 1.98 -2.98
N ASP A 269 15.06 2.43 -2.33
CA ASP A 269 16.29 2.86 -3.02
C ASP A 269 16.97 1.71 -3.77
N ALA A 270 16.93 0.49 -3.22
CA ALA A 270 17.47 -0.70 -3.89
C ALA A 270 16.63 -1.07 -5.13
N LEU A 271 15.30 -0.88 -5.06
CA LEU A 271 14.42 -1.04 -6.22
C LEU A 271 14.76 0.00 -7.29
N ALA A 272 14.87 1.28 -6.91
CA ALA A 272 15.26 2.36 -7.83
C ALA A 272 16.60 2.07 -8.50
N ALA A 273 17.62 1.68 -7.74
CA ALA A 273 18.94 1.33 -8.27
C ALA A 273 18.89 0.14 -9.25
N ARG A 274 18.03 -0.85 -8.99
CA ARG A 274 17.86 -2.02 -9.87
C ARG A 274 17.12 -1.69 -11.17
N LEU A 275 16.15 -0.78 -11.12
CA LEU A 275 15.34 -0.39 -12.27
C LEU A 275 15.97 0.74 -13.10
N ALA A 276 16.87 1.54 -12.52
CA ALA A 276 17.55 2.66 -13.19
C ALA A 276 19.01 2.32 -13.53
N PRO A 277 19.28 1.67 -14.68
CA PRO A 277 20.64 1.50 -15.15
C PRO A 277 21.31 2.83 -15.54
N CYS A 278 20.51 3.89 -15.70
CA CYS A 278 20.92 5.25 -16.04
C CYS A 278 20.68 6.22 -14.89
N ARG A 279 21.40 7.35 -14.93
CA ARG A 279 21.18 8.55 -14.11
C ARG A 279 20.61 9.66 -14.96
N LEU A 280 19.74 10.47 -14.40
CA LEU A 280 19.26 11.69 -15.01
C LEU A 280 20.24 12.82 -14.71
N VAL A 281 20.85 13.36 -15.77
CA VAL A 281 21.73 14.53 -15.70
C VAL A 281 20.95 15.71 -16.26
N ARG A 282 20.69 16.71 -15.43
CA ARG A 282 20.09 17.97 -15.82
C ARG A 282 21.18 19.03 -15.94
N LEU A 283 21.17 19.76 -17.05
CA LEU A 283 22.12 20.84 -17.32
C LEU A 283 21.36 22.14 -17.59
N GLU A 284 21.85 23.23 -17.03
CA GLU A 284 21.52 24.57 -17.47
C GLU A 284 22.72 25.19 -18.15
N LEU A 285 22.57 25.54 -19.44
CA LEU A 285 23.65 26.02 -20.29
C LEU A 285 23.70 27.56 -20.33
N GLY A 286 24.89 28.11 -20.58
CA GLY A 286 25.08 29.53 -20.86
C GLY A 286 24.38 29.94 -22.15
N ASP A 287 24.59 29.19 -23.24
CA ASP A 287 24.00 29.41 -24.55
C ASP A 287 23.09 28.25 -24.96
N PRO A 288 22.04 28.50 -25.74
CA PRO A 288 21.16 27.45 -26.25
C PRO A 288 21.85 26.59 -27.29
N LEU A 289 21.74 25.26 -27.15
CA LEU A 289 22.32 24.28 -28.07
C LEU A 289 21.27 23.29 -28.57
N PRO A 290 21.41 22.73 -29.77
CA PRO A 290 20.52 21.72 -30.29
C PRO A 290 20.74 20.36 -29.61
N ALA A 291 19.69 19.53 -29.57
CA ALA A 291 19.72 18.20 -28.93
C ALA A 291 20.80 17.27 -29.47
N ASP A 292 21.11 17.37 -30.76
CA ASP A 292 22.16 16.56 -31.43
C ASP A 292 23.55 16.75 -30.83
N ALA A 293 23.82 17.92 -30.22
CA ALA A 293 25.11 18.20 -29.57
C ALA A 293 25.35 17.24 -28.36
N PHE A 294 24.30 16.66 -27.82
CA PHE A 294 24.33 15.81 -26.62
C PHE A 294 24.21 14.31 -26.93
N ALA A 295 23.92 13.92 -28.17
CA ALA A 295 23.66 12.52 -28.53
C ALA A 295 24.83 11.56 -28.20
N ALA A 296 26.07 12.05 -28.14
CA ALA A 296 27.24 11.25 -27.77
C ALA A 296 27.35 10.96 -26.26
N PHE A 297 26.66 11.75 -25.43
CA PHE A 297 26.78 11.72 -23.98
C PHE A 297 25.71 10.84 -23.29
N GLY A 298 24.55 10.66 -23.92
CA GLY A 298 23.45 9.88 -23.42
C GLY A 298 22.20 10.05 -24.26
N GLU A 299 21.12 9.44 -23.82
CA GLU A 299 19.81 9.63 -24.43
C GLU A 299 19.22 10.98 -23.97
N VAL A 300 18.88 11.84 -24.95
CA VAL A 300 18.33 13.17 -24.68
C VAL A 300 16.81 13.02 -24.44
N GLU A 301 16.36 13.27 -23.21
CA GLU A 301 14.93 13.26 -22.89
C GLU A 301 14.25 14.60 -23.17
N VAL A 302 14.91 15.68 -22.76
CA VAL A 302 14.41 17.05 -22.94
C VAL A 302 15.57 17.94 -23.39
N CYS A 303 15.32 18.76 -24.39
CA CYS A 303 16.22 19.83 -24.78
C CYS A 303 15.36 21.06 -25.12
N ASP A 304 15.32 22.01 -24.20
CA ASP A 304 14.62 23.28 -24.35
C ASP A 304 15.65 24.44 -24.35
N GLY A 305 16.37 24.52 -25.45
CA GLY A 305 17.40 25.53 -25.65
C GLY A 305 18.54 25.46 -24.63
N ARG A 306 18.35 26.06 -23.44
CA ARG A 306 19.37 26.06 -22.37
C ARG A 306 19.22 24.94 -21.37
N ALA A 307 18.01 24.41 -21.18
CA ALA A 307 17.75 23.29 -20.28
C ALA A 307 17.86 21.98 -21.04
N VAL A 308 18.74 21.09 -20.58
CA VAL A 308 18.96 19.77 -21.18
C VAL A 308 18.84 18.69 -20.11
N GLN A 309 18.13 17.61 -20.43
CA GLN A 309 18.03 16.43 -19.59
C GLN A 309 18.53 15.21 -20.37
N LEU A 310 19.48 14.48 -19.79
CA LEU A 310 20.13 13.33 -20.38
C LEU A 310 19.99 12.11 -19.47
N LEU A 311 19.65 10.97 -20.04
CA LEU A 311 19.82 9.67 -19.37
C LEU A 311 21.22 9.13 -19.68
N VAL A 312 22.06 9.05 -18.66
CA VAL A 312 23.46 8.62 -18.76
C VAL A 312 23.63 7.30 -18.00
N PRO A 313 24.20 6.24 -18.66
CA PRO A 313 24.49 4.99 -17.96
C PRO A 313 25.36 5.22 -16.72
N ARG A 314 25.01 4.60 -15.58
CA ARG A 314 25.73 4.77 -14.30
C ARG A 314 27.24 4.51 -14.43
N ALA A 315 27.64 3.53 -15.25
CA ALA A 315 29.02 3.18 -15.48
C ALA A 315 29.84 4.30 -16.19
N ARG A 316 29.15 5.15 -16.96
CA ARG A 316 29.80 6.24 -17.73
C ARG A 316 29.60 7.62 -17.10
N LEU A 317 28.84 7.71 -15.99
CA LEU A 317 28.41 8.97 -15.41
C LEU A 317 29.57 9.97 -15.17
N THR A 318 30.60 9.52 -14.46
CA THR A 318 31.74 10.38 -14.10
C THR A 318 32.49 10.88 -15.33
N GLU A 319 32.70 10.01 -16.33
CA GLU A 319 33.33 10.34 -17.59
C GLU A 319 32.49 11.38 -18.36
N VAL A 320 31.18 11.10 -18.52
CA VAL A 320 30.27 11.96 -19.27
C VAL A 320 30.12 13.33 -18.61
N VAL A 321 29.96 13.39 -17.31
CA VAL A 321 29.88 14.67 -16.58
C VAL A 321 31.15 15.48 -16.74
N GLY A 322 32.33 14.84 -16.64
CA GLY A 322 33.63 15.50 -16.90
C GLY A 322 33.74 16.08 -18.31
N GLN A 323 33.29 15.31 -19.31
CA GLN A 323 33.30 15.76 -20.72
C GLN A 323 32.29 16.90 -20.97
N LEU A 324 31.10 16.84 -20.37
CA LEU A 324 30.09 17.90 -20.48
C LEU A 324 30.60 19.23 -19.90
N LEU A 325 31.22 19.20 -18.72
CA LEU A 325 31.77 20.38 -18.06
C LEU A 325 32.99 20.96 -18.80
N ALA A 326 33.77 20.10 -19.48
CA ALA A 326 34.92 20.54 -20.27
C ALA A 326 34.53 21.14 -21.63
N ARG A 327 33.39 20.71 -22.20
CA ARG A 327 33.01 21.06 -23.58
C ARG A 327 31.98 22.19 -23.67
N PHE A 328 31.15 22.34 -22.66
CA PHE A 328 30.04 23.31 -22.66
C PHE A 328 30.13 24.28 -21.48
N GLU A 329 29.64 25.49 -21.67
CA GLU A 329 29.47 26.45 -20.58
C GLU A 329 28.24 26.07 -19.78
N VAL A 330 28.45 25.28 -18.70
CA VAL A 330 27.41 24.79 -17.81
C VAL A 330 27.26 25.76 -16.65
N ARG A 331 26.05 26.33 -16.43
CA ARG A 331 25.72 27.21 -15.32
C ARG A 331 25.31 26.43 -14.10
N ASP A 332 24.53 25.36 -14.29
CA ASP A 332 24.12 24.45 -13.23
C ASP A 332 24.09 23.02 -13.71
N LEU A 333 24.37 22.08 -12.80
CA LEU A 333 24.38 20.65 -13.07
C LEU A 333 23.80 19.91 -11.88
N GLU A 334 22.72 19.15 -12.13
CA GLU A 334 22.10 18.25 -11.17
C GLU A 334 22.20 16.81 -11.68
N VAL A 335 22.63 15.90 -10.81
CA VAL A 335 22.59 14.45 -11.07
C VAL A 335 21.63 13.79 -10.10
N SER A 336 20.56 13.22 -10.62
CA SER A 336 19.53 12.53 -9.83
C SER A 336 19.23 11.15 -10.38
N ASP A 337 18.51 10.33 -9.60
CA ASP A 337 17.88 9.14 -10.17
C ASP A 337 16.65 9.58 -10.99
N PRO A 338 16.33 8.89 -12.10
CA PRO A 338 15.06 9.09 -12.78
C PRO A 338 13.89 8.91 -11.81
N PRO A 339 12.77 9.62 -12.00
CA PRO A 339 11.60 9.45 -11.16
C PRO A 339 11.18 7.98 -11.07
N ILE A 340 10.99 7.47 -9.86
CA ILE A 340 10.72 6.05 -9.65
C ILE A 340 9.38 5.63 -10.28
N GLU A 341 8.46 6.58 -10.45
CA GLU A 341 7.19 6.41 -11.18
C GLU A 341 7.42 6.00 -12.64
N GLU A 342 8.38 6.65 -13.29
CA GLU A 342 8.74 6.36 -14.70
C GLU A 342 9.41 5.01 -14.82
N LEU A 343 10.31 4.68 -13.89
CA LEU A 343 10.99 3.40 -13.82
C LEU A 343 10.01 2.24 -13.64
N ILE A 344 9.12 2.35 -12.68
CA ILE A 344 8.08 1.34 -12.43
C ILE A 344 7.07 1.32 -13.60
N GLY A 345 6.69 2.49 -14.14
CA GLY A 345 5.84 2.59 -15.31
C GLY A 345 6.46 1.95 -16.56
N GLY A 346 7.77 2.10 -16.75
CA GLY A 346 8.55 1.45 -17.80
C GLY A 346 8.53 -0.07 -17.70
N LEU A 347 8.78 -0.61 -16.50
CA LEU A 347 8.70 -2.04 -16.22
C LEU A 347 7.34 -2.63 -16.60
N PHE A 348 6.25 -1.92 -16.30
CA PHE A 348 4.90 -2.38 -16.60
C PHE A 348 4.52 -2.27 -18.09
N ARG A 349 5.13 -1.35 -18.85
CA ARG A 349 4.90 -1.20 -20.30
C ARG A 349 5.65 -2.22 -21.13
N GLN A 350 6.86 -2.61 -20.72
CA GLN A 350 7.72 -3.52 -21.48
C GLN A 350 7.31 -5.00 -21.35
N GLY A 351 6.26 -5.33 -20.57
CA GLY A 351 5.70 -6.69 -20.55
C GLY A 351 6.61 -7.78 -20.01
N GLY A 352 7.58 -7.42 -19.17
CA GLY A 352 8.44 -8.39 -18.48
C GLY A 352 9.91 -8.38 -18.98
N LEU A 353 10.79 -8.60 -18.04
CA LEU A 353 12.19 -9.01 -18.25
C LEU A 353 12.25 -10.48 -18.62
#